data_dd06f59dcee27f69daeaa769d698e244
#
_entry.id   dd06f59dcee27f69daeaa769d698e244
#
_cell.length_a   1.000
_cell.length_b   1.000
_cell.length_c   1.000
_cell.angle_alpha   90.00
_cell.angle_beta   90.00
_cell.angle_gamma   90.00
#
_symmetry.space_group_name_H-M   'P 1'
#
loop_
_entity.id
_entity.type
_entity.pdbx_description
1 polymer ?
#
loop_
_entity_poly.entity_id
_entity_poly.type
_entity_poly.pdbx_seq_one_letter_code
_entity_poly.pdbx_strand_id
1 'polypeptide(L)'
;AGHQTELVPVKSTGDLVLDKPLYELGITGIFTRTLDIAMLNHDIDIAVHSLKDVPTVLPKGIVQAAVLKRGNVNDTLVFKDNEEFLSAKDAVIATGSLRRKAQWLNRYPTHTITDLRGNVNSRLQKLQDNDWNGAIFAAAGIGRIGVRPEEAINLDWMIPAPAQGAIMITALEEDEFVKEACASLNHEETEICTTIERKFLNRLEGGCTAPIGALAYIKNEEVNFKGVLLSKDGSKKIQVERTEPLGKHEDLAVFCADYIIERGGKRLMDDIKYSHKTTNVFSTKKLTEDQRKLFHEKVASKSDDFIKISLNRIRPQILKSEIENVIITSKNAVEALITNYSAEELQFKNIYCVGR
;
A
#
# COMPACT_ATOMS: atom_id res chain seq x y z
N ALA A 1 15.25 13.85 -23.60
CA ALA A 1 15.32 12.71 -24.52
C ALA A 1 14.98 13.05 -25.98
N GLY A 2 14.49 14.26 -26.31
CA GLY A 2 14.23 14.69 -27.68
C GLY A 2 12.95 14.15 -28.35
N HIS A 3 12.11 13.47 -27.61
CA HIS A 3 10.82 12.97 -28.08
C HIS A 3 9.71 14.00 -27.84
N GLN A 4 8.77 14.09 -28.79
CA GLN A 4 7.53 14.85 -28.56
C GLN A 4 6.65 14.08 -27.60
N THR A 5 6.08 14.78 -26.61
CA THR A 5 5.23 14.19 -25.58
C THR A 5 3.97 15.02 -25.41
N GLU A 6 2.85 14.34 -25.14
CA GLU A 6 1.60 14.96 -24.76
C GLU A 6 1.29 14.61 -23.30
N LEU A 7 0.83 15.60 -22.52
CA LEU A 7 0.44 15.39 -21.13
C LEU A 7 -1.03 15.00 -21.05
N VAL A 8 -1.31 13.77 -20.59
CA VAL A 8 -2.65 13.25 -20.34
C VAL A 8 -2.92 13.23 -18.83
N PRO A 9 -3.68 14.21 -18.28
CA PRO A 9 -3.98 14.24 -16.84
C PRO A 9 -5.05 13.19 -16.48
N VAL A 10 -4.71 12.28 -15.59
CA VAL A 10 -5.61 11.22 -15.08
C VAL A 10 -5.85 11.44 -13.59
N LYS A 11 -7.13 11.54 -13.16
CA LYS A 11 -7.49 11.69 -11.75
C LYS A 11 -7.46 10.33 -11.04
N SER A 12 -6.69 10.21 -9.97
CA SER A 12 -6.64 8.98 -9.16
C SER A 12 -7.80 8.91 -8.16
N THR A 13 -8.17 7.70 -7.76
CA THR A 13 -9.18 7.49 -6.70
C THR A 13 -8.71 8.08 -5.36
N GLY A 14 -7.40 8.09 -5.10
CA GLY A 14 -6.82 8.69 -3.90
C GLY A 14 -6.98 10.20 -3.81
N ASP A 15 -7.10 10.88 -4.96
CA ASP A 15 -7.34 12.33 -5.03
C ASP A 15 -8.82 12.68 -4.84
N LEU A 16 -9.72 11.73 -5.03
CA LEU A 16 -11.17 11.93 -4.92
C LEU A 16 -11.70 11.70 -3.50
N VAL A 17 -11.11 10.76 -2.74
CA VAL A 17 -11.55 10.38 -1.39
C VAL A 17 -10.70 11.12 -0.35
N LEU A 18 -11.21 12.24 0.18
CA LEU A 18 -10.47 13.11 1.11
C LEU A 18 -11.03 13.08 2.55
N ASP A 19 -12.13 12.39 2.78
CA ASP A 19 -12.87 12.35 4.05
C ASP A 19 -12.34 11.29 5.05
N LYS A 20 -11.53 10.34 4.57
CA LYS A 20 -10.96 9.26 5.40
C LYS A 20 -9.43 9.19 5.30
N PRO A 21 -8.73 8.82 6.39
CA PRO A 21 -7.28 8.55 6.34
C PRO A 21 -6.95 7.45 5.33
N LEU A 22 -5.83 7.56 4.61
CA LEU A 22 -5.40 6.57 3.58
C LEU A 22 -5.30 5.14 4.14
N TYR A 23 -4.83 5.01 5.38
CA TYR A 23 -4.66 3.70 6.03
C TYR A 23 -6.00 2.99 6.35
N GLU A 24 -7.12 3.72 6.37
CA GLU A 24 -8.46 3.13 6.58
C GLU A 24 -9.09 2.63 5.28
N LEU A 25 -8.63 3.10 4.12
CA LEU A 25 -9.20 2.74 2.83
C LEU A 25 -8.83 1.30 2.42
N GLY A 26 -7.75 0.73 2.98
CA GLY A 26 -7.36 -0.67 2.76
C GLY A 26 -7.07 -1.05 1.29
N ILE A 27 -6.99 -0.07 0.39
CA ILE A 27 -6.83 -0.28 -1.05
C ILE A 27 -5.35 -0.13 -1.40
N THR A 28 -4.73 -1.19 -1.91
CA THR A 28 -3.38 -1.14 -2.47
C THR A 28 -3.42 -0.43 -3.83
N GLY A 29 -2.44 0.45 -4.07
CA GLY A 29 -2.33 1.16 -5.35
C GLY A 29 -3.40 2.22 -5.59
N ILE A 30 -3.96 2.83 -4.54
CA ILE A 30 -5.03 3.83 -4.65
C ILE A 30 -4.67 5.03 -5.55
N PHE A 31 -3.37 5.35 -5.66
CA PHE A 31 -2.87 6.44 -6.52
C PHE A 31 -2.40 5.96 -7.88
N THR A 32 -2.12 4.67 -8.08
CA THR A 32 -1.54 4.15 -9.32
C THR A 32 -2.56 3.41 -10.19
N ARG A 33 -3.54 2.75 -9.58
CA ARG A 33 -4.47 1.85 -10.29
C ARG A 33 -5.13 2.45 -11.53
N THR A 34 -5.53 3.72 -11.49
CA THR A 34 -6.19 4.36 -12.62
C THR A 34 -5.21 4.58 -13.78
N LEU A 35 -3.95 4.94 -13.46
CA LEU A 35 -2.88 5.06 -14.43
C LEU A 35 -2.46 3.70 -14.99
N ASP A 36 -2.39 2.68 -14.12
CA ASP A 36 -2.09 1.30 -14.53
C ASP A 36 -3.13 0.78 -15.55
N ILE A 37 -4.43 1.06 -15.30
CA ILE A 37 -5.50 0.69 -16.23
C ILE A 37 -5.38 1.45 -17.56
N ALA A 38 -5.13 2.77 -17.52
CA ALA A 38 -4.97 3.57 -18.72
C ALA A 38 -3.77 3.09 -19.57
N MET A 39 -2.67 2.70 -18.92
CA MET A 39 -1.50 2.13 -19.59
C MET A 39 -1.80 0.77 -20.24
N LEU A 40 -2.46 -0.14 -19.51
CA LEU A 40 -2.85 -1.47 -20.03
C LEU A 40 -3.88 -1.39 -21.17
N ASN A 41 -4.65 -0.30 -21.23
CA ASN A 41 -5.57 -0.03 -22.34
C ASN A 41 -4.91 0.72 -23.51
N HIS A 42 -3.61 1.03 -23.43
CA HIS A 42 -2.88 1.86 -24.39
C HIS A 42 -3.44 3.30 -24.55
N ASP A 43 -4.09 3.84 -23.50
CA ASP A 43 -4.52 5.25 -23.48
C ASP A 43 -3.33 6.19 -23.17
N ILE A 44 -2.28 5.68 -22.53
CA ILE A 44 -1.02 6.36 -22.23
C ILE A 44 0.16 5.40 -22.41
N ASP A 45 1.30 5.90 -22.85
CA ASP A 45 2.52 5.12 -23.06
C ASP A 45 3.37 5.02 -21.80
N ILE A 46 3.39 6.07 -20.98
CA ILE A 46 4.12 6.13 -19.70
C ILE A 46 3.26 6.70 -18.59
N ALA A 47 3.53 6.27 -17.36
CA ALA A 47 3.00 6.94 -16.18
C ALA A 47 4.13 7.41 -15.25
N VAL A 48 3.99 8.61 -14.68
CA VAL A 48 4.98 9.25 -13.82
C VAL A 48 4.46 9.27 -12.38
N HIS A 49 5.20 8.66 -11.47
CA HIS A 49 4.77 8.45 -10.09
C HIS A 49 5.77 9.00 -9.07
N SER A 50 5.27 9.49 -7.95
CA SER A 50 6.06 9.52 -6.71
C SER A 50 6.32 8.08 -6.28
N LEU A 51 7.58 7.63 -6.32
CA LEU A 51 7.93 6.21 -6.16
C LEU A 51 7.49 5.61 -4.80
N LYS A 52 7.45 6.42 -3.75
CA LYS A 52 6.95 6.01 -2.42
C LYS A 52 5.47 5.60 -2.39
N ASP A 53 4.68 6.06 -3.36
CA ASP A 53 3.24 5.81 -3.43
C ASP A 53 2.90 4.63 -4.36
N VAL A 54 3.92 4.08 -5.03
CA VAL A 54 3.81 2.91 -5.91
C VAL A 54 3.93 1.62 -5.10
N PRO A 55 3.03 0.64 -5.27
CA PRO A 55 3.14 -0.67 -4.63
C PRO A 55 4.49 -1.33 -4.88
N THR A 56 5.00 -2.09 -3.91
CA THR A 56 6.31 -2.77 -4.03
C THR A 56 6.34 -3.82 -5.14
N VAL A 57 5.18 -4.34 -5.52
CA VAL A 57 4.97 -5.24 -6.66
C VAL A 57 4.11 -4.52 -7.68
N LEU A 58 4.61 -4.35 -8.89
CA LEU A 58 3.88 -3.76 -10.01
C LEU A 58 2.85 -4.76 -10.58
N PRO A 59 1.76 -4.28 -11.20
CA PRO A 59 0.84 -5.13 -11.93
C PRO A 59 1.55 -5.87 -13.08
N LYS A 60 1.04 -7.06 -13.42
CA LYS A 60 1.57 -7.83 -14.56
C LYS A 60 1.44 -7.00 -15.85
N GLY A 61 2.49 -6.99 -16.66
CA GLY A 61 2.58 -6.24 -17.91
C GLY A 61 3.03 -4.80 -17.75
N ILE A 62 3.27 -4.32 -16.53
CA ILE A 62 3.82 -2.99 -16.26
C ILE A 62 5.19 -3.14 -15.60
N VAL A 63 6.17 -2.38 -16.08
CA VAL A 63 7.54 -2.39 -15.57
C VAL A 63 8.02 -0.99 -15.21
N GLN A 64 9.05 -0.94 -14.37
CA GLN A 64 9.83 0.27 -14.12
C GLN A 64 10.69 0.56 -15.35
N ALA A 65 10.43 1.66 -16.06
CA ALA A 65 11.22 2.08 -17.20
C ALA A 65 12.40 2.99 -16.79
N ALA A 66 12.22 3.82 -15.76
CA ALA A 66 13.30 4.64 -15.21
C ALA A 66 12.99 5.12 -13.79
N VAL A 67 14.04 5.39 -13.02
CA VAL A 67 13.99 6.13 -11.75
C VAL A 67 14.83 7.38 -11.90
N LEU A 68 14.23 8.54 -11.71
CA LEU A 68 14.90 9.83 -11.87
C LEU A 68 15.82 10.13 -10.68
N LYS A 69 16.79 11.02 -10.88
CA LYS A 69 17.66 11.51 -9.81
C LYS A 69 16.84 11.96 -8.60
N ARG A 70 17.19 11.45 -7.43
CA ARG A 70 16.46 11.65 -6.19
C ARG A 70 16.51 13.10 -5.72
N GLY A 71 15.38 13.65 -5.37
CA GLY A 71 15.28 14.93 -4.67
C GLY A 71 15.52 14.79 -3.16
N ASN A 72 15.23 15.85 -2.40
CA ASN A 72 15.41 15.86 -0.95
C ASN A 72 14.56 14.74 -0.31
N VAL A 73 15.22 13.85 0.42
CA VAL A 73 14.61 12.70 1.09
C VAL A 73 13.93 13.03 2.40
N ASN A 74 14.26 14.19 3.01
CA ASN A 74 13.84 14.54 4.36
C ASN A 74 12.34 14.78 4.46
N ASP A 75 11.83 14.60 5.66
CA ASP A 75 10.60 15.23 6.10
C ASP A 75 10.90 16.63 6.63
N THR A 76 9.98 17.54 6.42
CA THR A 76 10.10 18.94 6.82
C THR A 76 8.91 19.30 7.68
N LEU A 77 9.14 19.88 8.84
CA LEU A 77 8.12 20.49 9.67
C LEU A 77 7.94 21.95 9.23
N VAL A 78 6.74 22.27 8.79
CA VAL A 78 6.28 23.65 8.61
C VAL A 78 5.51 24.04 9.86
N PHE A 79 5.81 25.19 10.47
CA PHE A 79 5.19 25.58 11.73
C PHE A 79 4.74 27.05 11.70
N LYS A 80 4.02 27.46 12.73
CA LYS A 80 3.63 28.84 12.97
C LYS A 80 4.52 29.44 14.05
N ASP A 81 4.66 30.73 13.99
CA ASP A 81 5.36 31.58 14.97
C ASP A 81 6.84 31.18 15.14
N ASN A 82 7.18 30.38 16.14
CA ASN A 82 8.55 29.97 16.46
C ASN A 82 8.64 28.48 16.87
N GLU A 83 9.85 28.00 17.10
CA GLU A 83 10.14 26.59 17.44
C GLU A 83 9.96 26.25 18.93
N GLU A 84 9.55 27.20 19.78
CA GLU A 84 9.46 27.00 21.24
C GLU A 84 8.48 25.88 21.62
N PHE A 85 7.44 25.65 20.80
CA PHE A 85 6.48 24.57 20.99
C PHE A 85 7.13 23.17 21.00
N LEU A 86 8.30 22.99 20.38
CA LEU A 86 9.04 21.72 20.43
C LEU A 86 9.43 21.33 21.86
N SER A 87 9.59 22.32 22.75
CA SER A 87 9.87 22.12 24.17
C SER A 87 8.59 22.07 25.03
N ALA A 88 7.44 22.42 24.48
CA ALA A 88 6.15 22.36 25.17
C ALA A 88 5.67 20.91 25.37
N LYS A 89 4.74 20.69 26.30
CA LYS A 89 4.19 19.35 26.57
C LYS A 89 2.96 19.00 25.75
N ASP A 90 2.32 19.97 25.12
CA ASP A 90 0.97 19.88 24.56
C ASP A 90 0.87 20.35 23.09
N ALA A 91 1.98 20.38 22.37
CA ALA A 91 1.96 20.79 20.97
C ALA A 91 1.14 19.85 20.09
N VAL A 92 0.44 20.42 19.10
CA VAL A 92 -0.40 19.71 18.12
C VAL A 92 0.29 19.73 16.76
N ILE A 93 0.61 18.54 16.24
CA ILE A 93 1.30 18.37 14.95
C ILE A 93 0.41 17.63 13.99
N ALA A 94 0.26 18.16 12.78
CA ALA A 94 -0.59 17.61 11.75
C ALA A 94 0.18 16.71 10.78
N THR A 95 -0.29 15.47 10.60
CA THR A 95 0.23 14.55 9.58
C THR A 95 -0.75 13.41 9.29
N GLY A 96 -0.94 13.05 8.01
CA GLY A 96 -1.70 11.87 7.61
C GLY A 96 -0.85 10.60 7.45
N SER A 97 0.43 10.62 7.88
CA SER A 97 1.36 9.50 7.74
C SER A 97 1.59 8.81 9.08
N LEU A 98 1.23 7.52 9.17
CA LEU A 98 1.48 6.70 10.37
C LEU A 98 2.98 6.63 10.72
N ARG A 99 3.87 6.60 9.73
CA ARG A 99 5.32 6.62 9.93
C ARG A 99 5.78 7.91 10.62
N ARG A 100 5.32 9.06 10.13
CA ARG A 100 5.64 10.36 10.73
C ARG A 100 5.08 10.48 12.13
N LYS A 101 3.81 10.11 12.31
CA LYS A 101 3.14 10.07 13.61
C LYS A 101 3.94 9.26 14.62
N ALA A 102 4.27 8.01 14.28
CA ALA A 102 4.97 7.12 15.19
C ALA A 102 6.38 7.62 15.55
N GLN A 103 7.15 8.10 14.57
CA GLN A 103 8.48 8.66 14.84
C GLN A 103 8.40 9.96 15.63
N TRP A 104 7.40 10.80 15.37
CA TRP A 104 7.18 12.02 16.13
C TRP A 104 6.85 11.71 17.60
N LEU A 105 5.88 10.84 17.85
CA LEU A 105 5.49 10.45 19.21
C LEU A 105 6.60 9.69 19.95
N ASN A 106 7.47 8.96 19.24
CA ASN A 106 8.65 8.37 19.86
C ASN A 106 9.62 9.42 20.42
N ARG A 107 9.75 10.57 19.74
CA ARG A 107 10.62 11.67 20.15
C ARG A 107 9.93 12.64 21.12
N TYR A 108 8.66 12.92 20.88
CA TYR A 108 7.83 13.87 21.62
C TYR A 108 6.55 13.17 22.10
N PRO A 109 6.64 12.33 23.16
CA PRO A 109 5.54 11.43 23.54
C PRO A 109 4.33 12.17 24.14
N THR A 110 4.48 13.41 24.53
CA THR A 110 3.40 14.24 25.12
C THR A 110 2.64 15.07 24.07
N HIS A 111 3.19 15.18 22.84
CA HIS A 111 2.53 15.93 21.78
C HIS A 111 1.31 15.18 21.23
N THR A 112 0.38 15.93 20.69
CA THR A 112 -0.80 15.38 20.02
C THR A 112 -0.59 15.37 18.52
N ILE A 113 -1.02 14.28 17.86
CA ILE A 113 -1.01 14.19 16.40
C ILE A 113 -2.43 14.25 15.86
N THR A 114 -2.67 15.16 14.91
CA THR A 114 -3.92 15.27 14.16
C THR A 114 -3.75 14.88 12.71
N ASP A 115 -4.84 14.45 12.07
CA ASP A 115 -4.81 13.99 10.68
C ASP A 115 -4.75 15.18 9.70
N LEU A 116 -3.96 15.00 8.63
CA LEU A 116 -3.75 16.00 7.58
C LEU A 116 -3.92 15.38 6.20
N ARG A 117 -4.97 15.78 5.48
CA ARG A 117 -5.35 15.30 4.15
C ARG A 117 -5.46 16.44 3.14
N GLY A 118 -5.36 16.10 1.86
CA GLY A 118 -5.40 17.03 0.74
C GLY A 118 -4.06 17.12 0.00
N ASN A 119 -3.99 17.93 -1.04
CA ASN A 119 -2.74 18.29 -1.70
C ASN A 119 -1.89 19.24 -0.84
N VAL A 120 -0.66 19.55 -1.28
CA VAL A 120 0.26 20.37 -0.47
C VAL A 120 -0.32 21.73 -0.14
N ASN A 121 -0.93 22.42 -1.11
CA ASN A 121 -1.52 23.75 -0.89
C ASN A 121 -2.68 23.70 0.10
N SER A 122 -3.59 22.72 -0.05
CA SER A 122 -4.70 22.51 0.89
C SER A 122 -4.21 22.19 2.30
N ARG A 123 -3.10 21.45 2.44
CA ARG A 123 -2.52 21.12 3.74
C ARG A 123 -1.85 22.34 4.39
N LEU A 124 -1.17 23.18 3.61
CA LEU A 124 -0.60 24.44 4.09
C LEU A 124 -1.73 25.37 4.54
N GLN A 125 -2.82 25.50 3.77
CA GLN A 125 -3.97 26.27 4.17
C GLN A 125 -4.61 25.77 5.47
N LYS A 126 -4.77 24.44 5.62
CA LYS A 126 -5.28 23.83 6.86
C LYS A 126 -4.37 24.11 8.07
N LEU A 127 -3.06 24.19 7.88
CA LEU A 127 -2.16 24.60 8.98
C LEU A 127 -2.47 26.01 9.43
N GLN A 128 -2.76 26.95 8.51
CA GLN A 128 -3.12 28.33 8.86
C GLN A 128 -4.50 28.42 9.54
N ASP A 129 -5.46 27.65 9.05
CA ASP A 129 -6.87 27.75 9.49
C ASP A 129 -7.17 27.04 10.82
N ASN A 130 -6.26 26.17 11.31
CA ASN A 130 -6.48 25.38 12.53
C ASN A 130 -5.47 25.78 13.62
N ASP A 131 -5.83 25.49 14.86
CA ASP A 131 -4.95 25.71 16.02
C ASP A 131 -3.94 24.59 16.18
N TRP A 132 -3.06 24.43 15.16
CA TRP A 132 -1.95 23.48 15.12
C TRP A 132 -0.60 24.22 15.19
N ASN A 133 0.35 23.68 15.92
CA ASN A 133 1.69 24.26 16.01
C ASN A 133 2.51 24.01 14.74
N GLY A 134 2.30 22.87 14.06
CA GLY A 134 3.01 22.55 12.85
C GLY A 134 2.40 21.40 12.06
N ALA A 135 2.90 21.22 10.84
CA ALA A 135 2.50 20.12 9.94
C ALA A 135 3.73 19.54 9.24
N ILE A 136 3.75 18.20 9.06
CA ILE A 136 4.91 17.50 8.49
C ILE A 136 4.67 17.19 7.02
N PHE A 137 5.58 17.64 6.17
CA PHE A 137 5.58 17.47 4.73
C PHE A 137 6.81 16.67 4.25
N ALA A 138 6.76 16.16 3.02
CA ALA A 138 7.96 15.70 2.33
C ALA A 138 8.66 16.90 1.68
N ALA A 139 9.92 17.14 1.98
CA ALA A 139 10.70 18.28 1.48
C ALA A 139 10.69 18.35 -0.06
N ALA A 140 10.85 17.20 -0.75
CA ALA A 140 10.79 17.14 -2.21
C ALA A 140 9.42 17.57 -2.76
N GLY A 141 8.33 17.31 -2.06
CA GLY A 141 6.98 17.72 -2.49
C GLY A 141 6.81 19.23 -2.45
N ILE A 142 7.24 19.87 -1.37
CA ILE A 142 7.20 21.33 -1.22
C ILE A 142 8.13 22.00 -2.25
N GLY A 143 9.36 21.47 -2.38
CA GLY A 143 10.35 22.03 -3.31
C GLY A 143 9.93 21.98 -4.78
N ARG A 144 9.22 20.91 -5.20
CA ARG A 144 8.76 20.76 -6.60
C ARG A 144 7.66 21.73 -7.00
N ILE A 145 6.83 22.16 -6.10
CA ILE A 145 5.77 23.15 -6.38
C ILE A 145 6.24 24.59 -6.12
N GLY A 146 7.54 24.79 -5.84
CA GLY A 146 8.13 26.11 -5.62
C GLY A 146 7.70 26.80 -4.32
N VAL A 147 6.95 26.15 -3.46
CA VAL A 147 6.56 26.69 -2.16
C VAL A 147 7.68 26.44 -1.17
N ARG A 148 8.23 27.52 -0.63
CA ARG A 148 9.22 27.49 0.46
C ARG A 148 8.63 28.26 1.62
N PRO A 149 8.02 27.58 2.61
CA PRO A 149 7.57 28.25 3.81
C PRO A 149 8.77 28.94 4.51
N GLU A 150 8.58 30.14 4.96
CA GLU A 150 9.62 30.91 5.65
C GLU A 150 10.04 30.23 6.96
N GLU A 151 9.07 29.57 7.61
CA GLU A 151 9.24 28.84 8.87
C GLU A 151 9.12 27.32 8.63
N ALA A 152 10.26 26.70 8.35
CA ALA A 152 10.35 25.27 8.11
C ALA A 152 11.71 24.71 8.54
N ILE A 153 11.70 23.58 9.23
CA ILE A 153 12.90 22.85 9.62
C ILE A 153 12.91 21.44 9.05
N ASN A 154 14.09 20.97 8.62
CA ASN A 154 14.26 19.58 8.22
C ASN A 154 14.29 18.68 9.45
N LEU A 155 13.59 17.56 9.36
CA LEU A 155 13.56 16.54 10.42
C LEU A 155 14.62 15.46 10.13
N ASP A 156 15.91 15.82 10.23
CA ASP A 156 17.03 14.94 9.87
C ASP A 156 17.10 13.66 10.70
N TRP A 157 16.49 13.67 11.89
CA TRP A 157 16.36 12.52 12.77
C TRP A 157 15.25 11.53 12.33
N MET A 158 14.34 11.96 11.46
CA MET A 158 13.19 11.15 11.01
C MET A 158 13.58 10.36 9.77
N ILE A 159 13.58 9.03 9.89
CA ILE A 159 13.86 8.15 8.75
C ILE A 159 12.69 8.24 7.75
N PRO A 160 12.96 8.62 6.49
CA PRO A 160 11.91 8.88 5.49
C PRO A 160 11.12 7.63 5.11
N ALA A 161 10.04 7.82 4.36
CA ALA A 161 9.35 6.70 3.73
C ALA A 161 10.27 6.05 2.69
N PRO A 162 10.22 4.71 2.50
CA PRO A 162 10.94 4.05 1.43
C PRO A 162 10.67 4.74 0.09
N ALA A 163 11.73 5.05 -0.66
CA ALA A 163 11.72 5.75 -1.94
C ALA A 163 11.18 7.21 -1.89
N GLN A 164 11.10 7.84 -0.71
CA GLN A 164 10.73 9.26 -0.62
C GLN A 164 11.73 10.13 -1.40
N GLY A 165 11.21 11.10 -2.15
CA GLY A 165 12.00 12.01 -2.98
C GLY A 165 12.27 11.51 -4.39
N ALA A 166 12.12 10.22 -4.68
CA ALA A 166 12.29 9.65 -6.01
C ALA A 166 11.02 9.71 -6.85
N ILE A 167 11.20 9.84 -8.16
CA ILE A 167 10.16 9.72 -9.17
C ILE A 167 10.46 8.49 -10.00
N MET A 168 9.44 7.69 -10.31
CA MET A 168 9.51 6.54 -11.19
C MET A 168 8.67 6.79 -12.45
N ILE A 169 9.19 6.33 -13.58
CA ILE A 169 8.46 6.20 -14.82
C ILE A 169 8.14 4.71 -14.99
N THR A 170 6.87 4.40 -15.25
CA THR A 170 6.44 3.06 -15.65
C THR A 170 6.05 3.03 -17.11
N ALA A 171 6.21 1.88 -17.74
CA ALA A 171 5.83 1.60 -19.13
C ALA A 171 5.28 0.17 -19.24
N LEU A 172 4.70 -0.17 -20.38
CA LEU A 172 4.35 -1.55 -20.69
C LEU A 172 5.62 -2.39 -20.85
N GLU A 173 5.59 -3.61 -20.33
CA GLU A 173 6.70 -4.56 -20.40
C GLU A 173 7.10 -4.88 -21.85
N GLU A 174 6.13 -4.92 -22.76
CA GLU A 174 6.30 -5.24 -24.17
C GLU A 174 6.74 -4.04 -25.03
N ASP A 175 6.65 -2.81 -24.54
CA ASP A 175 7.00 -1.62 -25.30
C ASP A 175 8.51 -1.28 -25.19
N GLU A 176 9.31 -1.92 -26.06
CA GLU A 176 10.76 -1.71 -26.11
C GLU A 176 11.13 -0.27 -26.46
N PHE A 177 10.40 0.38 -27.40
CA PHE A 177 10.69 1.76 -27.79
C PHE A 177 10.57 2.73 -26.62
N VAL A 178 9.48 2.62 -25.86
CA VAL A 178 9.25 3.49 -24.70
C VAL A 178 10.27 3.21 -23.58
N LYS A 179 10.64 1.94 -23.34
CA LYS A 179 11.68 1.59 -22.36
C LYS A 179 13.03 2.18 -22.73
N GLU A 180 13.44 2.07 -23.98
CA GLU A 180 14.69 2.67 -24.48
C GLU A 180 14.67 4.20 -24.40
N ALA A 181 13.57 4.83 -24.77
CA ALA A 181 13.40 6.28 -24.68
C ALA A 181 13.52 6.79 -23.23
N CYS A 182 13.04 6.02 -22.26
CA CYS A 182 13.11 6.34 -20.84
C CYS A 182 14.47 6.00 -20.20
N ALA A 183 15.23 5.06 -20.76
CA ALA A 183 16.49 4.58 -20.17
C ALA A 183 17.50 5.71 -19.91
N SER A 184 17.57 6.71 -20.80
CA SER A 184 18.45 7.88 -20.64
C SER A 184 18.11 8.77 -19.42
N LEU A 185 16.92 8.62 -18.85
CA LEU A 185 16.45 9.36 -17.67
C LEU A 185 16.75 8.59 -16.37
N ASN A 186 17.18 7.34 -16.46
CA ASN A 186 17.44 6.53 -15.29
C ASN A 186 18.69 7.01 -14.54
N HIS A 187 18.58 7.12 -13.22
CA HIS A 187 19.68 7.46 -12.32
C HIS A 187 20.03 6.23 -11.48
N GLU A 188 21.07 5.54 -11.87
CA GLU A 188 21.48 4.23 -11.33
C GLU A 188 21.60 4.22 -9.79
N GLU A 189 22.30 5.20 -9.20
CA GLU A 189 22.43 5.27 -7.74
C GLU A 189 21.08 5.41 -7.03
N THR A 190 20.15 6.19 -7.60
CA THR A 190 18.79 6.32 -7.04
C THR A 190 18.03 5.02 -7.17
N GLU A 191 18.14 4.33 -8.29
CA GLU A 191 17.51 3.04 -8.53
C GLU A 191 18.00 1.99 -7.53
N ILE A 192 19.32 1.85 -7.36
CA ILE A 192 19.93 0.94 -6.37
C ILE A 192 19.36 1.23 -4.97
N CYS A 193 19.45 2.48 -4.53
CA CYS A 193 19.01 2.88 -3.19
C CYS A 193 17.51 2.62 -2.97
N THR A 194 16.67 3.03 -3.91
CA THR A 194 15.21 2.85 -3.78
C THR A 194 14.78 1.39 -3.91
N THR A 195 15.51 0.59 -4.67
CA THR A 195 15.30 -0.86 -4.76
C THR A 195 15.56 -1.53 -3.42
N ILE A 196 16.66 -1.18 -2.73
CA ILE A 196 16.97 -1.69 -1.38
C ILE A 196 15.86 -1.32 -0.40
N GLU A 197 15.45 -0.05 -0.38
CA GLU A 197 14.40 0.44 0.51
C GLU A 197 13.05 -0.25 0.27
N ARG A 198 12.69 -0.48 -0.99
CA ARG A 198 11.45 -1.16 -1.38
C ARG A 198 11.49 -2.67 -1.09
N LYS A 199 12.63 -3.34 -1.31
CA LYS A 199 12.85 -4.74 -0.90
C LYS A 199 12.71 -4.90 0.61
N PHE A 200 13.28 -3.98 1.41
CA PHE A 200 13.13 -3.95 2.86
C PHE A 200 11.66 -3.81 3.28
N LEU A 201 10.92 -2.86 2.69
CA LEU A 201 9.49 -2.67 2.95
C LEU A 201 8.68 -3.92 2.60
N ASN A 202 8.96 -4.53 1.45
CA ASN A 202 8.28 -5.75 0.98
C ASN A 202 8.54 -6.92 1.93
N ARG A 203 9.79 -7.13 2.35
CA ARG A 203 10.17 -8.22 3.27
C ARG A 203 9.50 -8.10 4.64
N LEU A 204 9.27 -6.89 5.12
CA LEU A 204 8.50 -6.64 6.34
C LEU A 204 6.98 -6.77 6.13
N GLU A 205 6.52 -7.13 4.92
CA GLU A 205 5.08 -7.15 4.56
C GLU A 205 4.37 -5.82 4.88
N GLY A 206 5.15 -4.76 4.91
CA GLY A 206 4.67 -3.41 5.21
C GLY A 206 4.06 -2.78 3.97
N GLY A 207 2.81 -2.34 4.09
CA GLY A 207 2.17 -1.43 3.15
C GLY A 207 2.22 0.02 3.66
N CYS A 208 1.49 0.91 3.02
CA CYS A 208 1.32 2.31 3.45
C CYS A 208 0.72 2.47 4.86
N THR A 209 0.25 1.37 5.46
CA THR A 209 -0.41 1.32 6.77
C THR A 209 0.52 0.99 7.93
N ALA A 210 1.81 0.71 7.68
CA ALA A 210 2.78 0.39 8.72
C ALA A 210 3.73 1.56 8.97
N PRO A 211 4.11 1.84 10.23
CA PRO A 211 5.08 2.87 10.59
C PRO A 211 6.52 2.43 10.28
N ILE A 212 6.83 2.24 8.99
CA ILE A 212 8.13 1.81 8.49
C ILE A 212 8.83 3.01 7.83
N GLY A 213 10.08 3.24 8.19
CA GLY A 213 10.99 4.14 7.50
C GLY A 213 12.17 3.38 6.94
N ALA A 214 12.67 3.81 5.77
CA ALA A 214 13.91 3.29 5.19
C ALA A 214 14.60 4.36 4.37
N LEU A 215 15.92 4.38 4.47
CA LEU A 215 16.80 5.26 3.70
C LEU A 215 18.06 4.49 3.32
N ALA A 216 18.35 4.41 2.03
CA ALA A 216 19.63 4.01 1.49
C ALA A 216 20.29 5.20 0.80
N TYR A 217 21.60 5.32 0.89
CA TYR A 217 22.41 6.28 0.15
C TYR A 217 23.81 5.72 -0.12
N ILE A 218 24.39 6.10 -1.24
CA ILE A 218 25.73 5.70 -1.62
C ILE A 218 26.70 6.82 -1.24
N LYS A 219 27.78 6.46 -0.56
CA LYS A 219 28.87 7.35 -0.19
C LYS A 219 30.17 6.57 -0.15
N ASN A 220 31.23 7.07 -0.80
CA ASN A 220 32.55 6.46 -0.84
C ASN A 220 32.53 4.97 -1.30
N GLU A 221 31.80 4.68 -2.37
CA GLU A 221 31.60 3.31 -2.90
C GLU A 221 30.97 2.31 -1.90
N GLU A 222 30.27 2.83 -0.90
CA GLU A 222 29.53 2.05 0.08
C GLU A 222 28.04 2.41 0.04
N VAL A 223 27.19 1.42 0.16
CA VAL A 223 25.75 1.55 0.37
C VAL A 223 25.48 1.59 1.86
N ASN A 224 25.02 2.73 2.34
CA ASN A 224 24.60 2.93 3.73
C ASN A 224 23.09 2.77 3.81
N PHE A 225 22.59 1.99 4.74
CA PHE A 225 21.18 1.74 4.94
C PHE A 225 20.76 2.01 6.38
N LYS A 226 19.59 2.66 6.52
CA LYS A 226 18.90 2.86 7.80
C LYS A 226 17.46 2.40 7.65
N GLY A 227 17.01 1.50 8.52
CA GLY A 227 15.65 1.00 8.55
C GLY A 227 15.03 1.11 9.94
N VAL A 228 13.75 1.39 10.03
CA VAL A 228 13.01 1.49 11.30
C VAL A 228 11.59 0.96 11.17
N LEU A 229 11.14 0.25 12.20
CA LEU A 229 9.75 -0.13 12.43
C LEU A 229 9.34 0.36 13.83
N LEU A 230 8.16 1.01 13.92
CA LEU A 230 7.61 1.47 15.19
C LEU A 230 6.19 0.91 15.42
N SER A 231 5.74 0.97 16.68
CA SER A 231 4.32 0.87 17.00
C SER A 231 3.57 2.14 16.55
N LYS A 232 2.26 2.05 16.34
CA LYS A 232 1.44 3.21 15.90
C LYS A 232 1.48 4.40 16.85
N ASP A 233 1.70 4.14 18.14
CA ASP A 233 1.83 5.13 19.21
C ASP A 233 3.28 5.61 19.45
N GLY A 234 4.24 5.05 18.70
CA GLY A 234 5.66 5.37 18.85
C GLY A 234 6.34 4.80 20.09
N SER A 235 5.65 4.07 20.97
CA SER A 235 6.21 3.56 22.24
C SER A 235 7.27 2.47 22.04
N LYS A 236 7.17 1.70 20.95
CA LYS A 236 8.13 0.66 20.57
C LYS A 236 8.82 1.04 19.27
N LYS A 237 10.14 0.90 19.23
CA LYS A 237 10.98 1.19 18.07
C LYS A 237 12.02 0.10 17.90
N ILE A 238 12.13 -0.46 16.69
CA ILE A 238 13.22 -1.35 16.28
C ILE A 238 13.90 -0.69 15.10
N GLN A 239 15.20 -0.45 15.20
CA GLN A 239 16.00 0.24 14.19
C GLN A 239 17.22 -0.60 13.82
N VAL A 240 17.62 -0.54 12.55
CA VAL A 240 18.82 -1.14 12.01
C VAL A 240 19.58 -0.12 11.18
N GLU A 241 20.91 -0.14 11.31
CA GLU A 241 21.82 0.59 10.42
C GLU A 241 22.89 -0.40 9.95
N ARG A 242 23.19 -0.39 8.66
CA ARG A 242 24.21 -1.24 8.07
C ARG A 242 24.81 -0.60 6.84
N THR A 243 26.12 -0.87 6.64
CA THR A 243 26.88 -0.43 5.48
C THR A 243 27.46 -1.65 4.79
N GLU A 244 27.39 -1.70 3.46
CA GLU A 244 27.99 -2.73 2.63
C GLU A 244 28.69 -2.08 1.42
N PRO A 245 29.77 -2.66 0.90
CA PRO A 245 30.38 -2.19 -0.35
C PRO A 245 29.38 -2.18 -1.50
N LEU A 246 29.49 -1.18 -2.36
CA LEU A 246 28.75 -1.14 -3.63
C LEU A 246 29.15 -2.35 -4.48
N GLY A 247 28.26 -3.23 -4.84
CA GLY A 247 28.54 -4.52 -5.49
C GLY A 247 28.43 -5.74 -4.57
N LYS A 248 28.23 -5.52 -3.25
CA LYS A 248 27.88 -6.58 -2.28
C LYS A 248 26.61 -6.27 -1.50
N HIS A 249 25.78 -5.37 -2.00
CA HIS A 249 24.61 -4.83 -1.33
C HIS A 249 23.31 -5.61 -1.63
N GLU A 250 23.34 -6.65 -2.43
CA GLU A 250 22.15 -7.36 -2.94
C GLU A 250 21.27 -7.90 -1.82
N ASP A 251 21.87 -8.43 -0.76
CA ASP A 251 21.17 -9.01 0.40
C ASP A 251 20.95 -8.01 1.54
N LEU A 252 21.43 -6.78 1.42
CA LEU A 252 21.38 -5.76 2.49
C LEU A 252 19.94 -5.53 2.99
N ALA A 253 19.00 -5.42 2.08
CA ALA A 253 17.60 -5.20 2.39
C ALA A 253 16.98 -6.37 3.18
N VAL A 254 17.26 -7.59 2.74
CA VAL A 254 16.76 -8.83 3.36
C VAL A 254 17.34 -8.98 4.76
N PHE A 255 18.67 -8.85 4.88
CA PHE A 255 19.35 -8.91 6.16
C PHE A 255 18.79 -7.91 7.17
N CYS A 256 18.63 -6.65 6.76
CA CYS A 256 18.11 -5.60 7.65
C CYS A 256 16.64 -5.84 8.04
N ALA A 257 15.83 -6.36 7.13
CA ALA A 257 14.43 -6.70 7.43
C ALA A 257 14.35 -7.90 8.40
N ASP A 258 15.13 -8.96 8.15
CA ASP A 258 15.17 -10.14 9.01
C ASP A 258 15.69 -9.78 10.42
N TYR A 259 16.69 -8.91 10.52
CA TYR A 259 17.14 -8.34 11.80
C TYR A 259 15.99 -7.69 12.60
N ILE A 260 15.13 -6.91 11.94
CA ILE A 260 13.96 -6.30 12.59
C ILE A 260 12.93 -7.37 12.98
N ILE A 261 12.66 -8.34 12.10
CA ILE A 261 11.70 -9.44 12.34
C ILE A 261 12.08 -10.24 13.59
N GLU A 262 13.35 -10.65 13.70
CA GLU A 262 13.88 -11.44 14.81
C GLU A 262 13.83 -10.69 16.15
N ARG A 263 13.92 -9.37 16.15
CA ARG A 263 13.82 -8.53 17.36
C ARG A 263 12.40 -8.17 17.77
N GLY A 264 11.43 -8.91 17.28
CA GLY A 264 10.02 -8.74 17.63
C GLY A 264 9.23 -7.91 16.61
N GLY A 265 9.84 -7.58 15.46
CA GLY A 265 9.18 -6.86 14.37
C GLY A 265 7.96 -7.59 13.86
N LYS A 266 8.00 -8.93 13.76
CA LYS A 266 6.84 -9.73 13.36
C LYS A 266 5.64 -9.48 14.27
N ARG A 267 5.83 -9.58 15.59
CA ARG A 267 4.76 -9.30 16.56
C ARG A 267 4.24 -7.87 16.44
N LEU A 268 5.16 -6.91 16.25
CA LEU A 268 4.79 -5.51 16.09
C LEU A 268 3.96 -5.28 14.80
N MET A 269 4.31 -5.94 13.69
CA MET A 269 3.53 -5.90 12.45
C MET A 269 2.16 -6.57 12.60
N ASP A 270 2.09 -7.69 13.30
CA ASP A 270 0.82 -8.37 13.61
C ASP A 270 -0.06 -7.46 14.48
N ASP A 271 0.48 -6.82 15.52
CA ASP A 271 -0.24 -5.85 16.34
C ASP A 271 -0.75 -4.66 15.49
N ILE A 272 0.01 -4.20 14.50
CA ILE A 272 -0.40 -3.13 13.57
C ILE A 272 -1.54 -3.59 12.66
N LYS A 273 -1.40 -4.76 12.05
CA LYS A 273 -2.37 -5.37 11.13
C LYS A 273 -3.72 -5.63 11.82
N TYR A 274 -3.65 -6.07 13.08
CA TYR A 274 -4.81 -6.52 13.84
C TYR A 274 -5.19 -5.58 15.00
N SER A 275 -4.60 -4.39 15.08
CA SER A 275 -4.89 -3.39 16.12
C SER A 275 -6.27 -2.75 16.03
N HIS A 276 -7.04 -3.08 15.00
CA HIS A 276 -8.45 -2.71 14.96
C HIS A 276 -9.22 -3.60 15.92
N LYS A 277 -10.16 -2.99 16.67
CA LYS A 277 -11.16 -3.58 17.56
C LYS A 277 -11.56 -4.98 17.10
N THR A 278 -11.89 -5.87 18.04
CA THR A 278 -12.52 -7.15 17.74
C THR A 278 -13.49 -6.97 16.57
N THR A 279 -13.08 -7.40 15.38
CA THR A 279 -13.90 -7.26 14.18
C THR A 279 -15.05 -8.23 14.32
N ASN A 280 -16.26 -7.73 14.47
CA ASN A 280 -17.45 -8.57 14.48
C ASN A 280 -17.80 -8.93 13.03
N VAL A 281 -17.68 -10.20 12.70
CA VAL A 281 -18.09 -10.74 11.39
C VAL A 281 -19.40 -11.49 11.59
N PHE A 282 -20.42 -11.09 10.86
CA PHE A 282 -21.66 -11.83 10.76
C PHE A 282 -21.70 -12.54 9.41
N SER A 283 -21.74 -13.87 9.43
CA SER A 283 -21.91 -14.67 8.21
C SER A 283 -23.39 -15.02 8.03
N THR A 284 -23.93 -14.74 6.86
CA THR A 284 -25.30 -15.10 6.46
C THR A 284 -25.46 -16.58 6.13
N LYS A 285 -24.39 -17.36 6.26
CA LYS A 285 -24.36 -18.81 6.17
C LYS A 285 -23.66 -19.35 7.40
N LYS A 286 -24.18 -20.45 7.96
CA LYS A 286 -23.59 -21.14 9.11
C LYS A 286 -22.18 -21.60 8.79
N LEU A 287 -21.20 -21.10 9.56
CA LEU A 287 -19.78 -21.44 9.39
C LEU A 287 -19.46 -22.76 10.06
N THR A 288 -18.67 -23.62 9.43
CA THR A 288 -18.09 -24.81 10.03
C THR A 288 -17.00 -24.45 11.02
N GLU A 289 -16.63 -25.39 11.91
CA GLU A 289 -15.51 -25.16 12.85
C GLU A 289 -14.19 -24.85 12.14
N ASP A 290 -13.89 -25.54 11.04
CA ASP A 290 -12.66 -25.29 10.28
C ASP A 290 -12.65 -23.92 9.60
N GLN A 291 -13.79 -23.47 9.12
CA GLN A 291 -13.92 -22.10 8.61
C GLN A 291 -13.74 -21.06 9.72
N ARG A 292 -14.23 -21.33 10.94
CA ARG A 292 -14.03 -20.44 12.10
C ARG A 292 -12.58 -20.37 12.55
N LYS A 293 -11.83 -21.48 12.47
CA LYS A 293 -10.39 -21.53 12.78
C LYS A 293 -9.53 -20.69 11.83
N LEU A 294 -10.04 -20.37 10.63
CA LEU A 294 -9.35 -19.46 9.69
C LEU A 294 -9.42 -17.99 10.10
N PHE A 295 -10.31 -17.63 11.03
CA PHE A 295 -10.37 -16.27 11.53
C PHE A 295 -9.28 -16.04 12.58
N HIS A 296 -8.69 -14.84 12.54
CA HIS A 296 -7.76 -14.40 13.57
C HIS A 296 -8.46 -14.33 14.95
N GLU A 297 -7.74 -14.56 16.04
CA GLU A 297 -8.25 -14.55 17.42
C GLU A 297 -9.02 -13.28 17.82
N LYS A 298 -8.73 -12.13 17.17
CA LYS A 298 -9.44 -10.85 17.36
C LYS A 298 -10.72 -10.71 16.53
N VAL A 299 -11.14 -11.76 15.82
CA VAL A 299 -12.38 -11.76 15.04
C VAL A 299 -13.46 -12.53 15.78
N ALA A 300 -14.46 -11.82 16.30
CA ALA A 300 -15.67 -12.46 16.81
C ALA A 300 -16.62 -12.75 15.64
N SER A 301 -16.92 -14.02 15.38
CA SER A 301 -17.84 -14.43 14.31
C SER A 301 -19.16 -14.94 14.88
N LYS A 302 -20.27 -14.40 14.36
CA LYS A 302 -21.59 -15.00 14.44
C LYS A 302 -21.99 -15.50 13.06
N SER A 303 -22.65 -16.64 13.01
CA SER A 303 -23.14 -17.17 11.74
C SER A 303 -24.52 -17.76 11.92
N ASP A 304 -25.41 -17.47 10.97
CA ASP A 304 -26.72 -18.07 10.90
C ASP A 304 -27.15 -18.21 9.44
N ASP A 305 -28.03 -19.16 9.14
CA ASP A 305 -28.55 -19.35 7.80
C ASP A 305 -29.71 -18.39 7.55
N PHE A 306 -29.44 -17.30 6.78
CA PHE A 306 -30.43 -16.32 6.37
C PHE A 306 -31.29 -16.83 5.18
N ILE A 307 -30.76 -17.76 4.42
CA ILE A 307 -31.42 -18.31 3.24
C ILE A 307 -31.68 -19.78 3.50
N LYS A 308 -32.95 -20.14 3.58
CA LYS A 308 -33.38 -21.53 3.56
C LYS A 308 -33.60 -21.94 2.10
N ILE A 309 -32.76 -22.87 1.65
CA ILE A 309 -32.90 -23.41 0.30
C ILE A 309 -33.89 -24.57 0.35
N SER A 310 -34.98 -24.47 -0.44
CA SER A 310 -35.90 -25.56 -0.70
C SER A 310 -35.60 -26.12 -2.09
N LEU A 311 -35.40 -27.42 -2.19
CA LEU A 311 -35.15 -28.08 -3.46
C LEU A 311 -36.50 -28.33 -4.15
N ASN A 312 -36.75 -27.59 -5.23
CA ASN A 312 -37.96 -27.74 -6.00
C ASN A 312 -37.75 -28.79 -7.14
N ARG A 313 -38.75 -29.61 -7.36
CA ARG A 313 -38.75 -30.60 -8.48
C ARG A 313 -38.92 -29.86 -9.81
N ILE A 314 -38.01 -30.09 -10.74
CA ILE A 314 -38.14 -29.62 -12.12
C ILE A 314 -39.29 -30.46 -12.79
N ARG A 315 -40.06 -29.82 -13.67
CA ARG A 315 -41.13 -30.56 -14.39
C ARG A 315 -40.55 -31.74 -15.16
N PRO A 316 -41.06 -32.96 -14.98
CA PRO A 316 -40.50 -34.19 -15.57
C PRO A 316 -40.37 -34.16 -17.09
N GLN A 317 -41.17 -33.34 -17.75
CA GLN A 317 -41.19 -33.21 -19.24
C GLN A 317 -39.89 -32.64 -19.80
N ILE A 318 -39.11 -31.86 -18.98
CA ILE A 318 -37.85 -31.24 -19.42
C ILE A 318 -36.72 -32.27 -19.42
N LEU A 319 -36.77 -33.30 -18.55
CA LEU A 319 -35.71 -34.29 -18.38
C LEU A 319 -36.00 -35.62 -19.17
N LYS A 320 -37.12 -35.71 -19.86
CA LYS A 320 -37.49 -36.89 -20.65
C LYS A 320 -36.82 -36.94 -22.03
N SER A 321 -36.14 -35.90 -22.45
CA SER A 321 -35.33 -35.88 -23.67
C SER A 321 -33.85 -36.06 -23.32
N GLU A 322 -33.11 -36.75 -24.15
CA GLU A 322 -31.66 -36.87 -24.04
C GLU A 322 -31.03 -35.46 -24.03
N ILE A 323 -30.43 -35.08 -22.89
CA ILE A 323 -29.78 -33.79 -22.76
C ILE A 323 -28.31 -33.95 -23.10
N GLU A 324 -27.91 -33.37 -24.21
CA GLU A 324 -26.55 -33.53 -24.71
C GLU A 324 -25.52 -32.83 -23.82
N ASN A 325 -25.78 -31.61 -23.39
CA ASN A 325 -24.89 -30.82 -22.56
C ASN A 325 -25.63 -30.18 -21.37
N VAL A 326 -25.11 -30.34 -20.17
CA VAL A 326 -25.62 -29.68 -18.95
C VAL A 326 -24.53 -28.90 -18.25
N ILE A 327 -24.85 -27.69 -17.79
CA ILE A 327 -23.95 -26.84 -16.99
C ILE A 327 -24.53 -26.78 -15.58
N ILE A 328 -23.77 -27.23 -14.58
CA ILE A 328 -24.15 -27.18 -13.17
C ILE A 328 -23.31 -26.14 -12.47
N THR A 329 -23.95 -25.09 -11.96
CA THR A 329 -23.29 -23.90 -11.38
C THR A 329 -23.28 -23.86 -9.86
N SER A 330 -23.90 -24.83 -9.18
CA SER A 330 -23.94 -24.83 -7.72
C SER A 330 -24.12 -26.25 -7.13
N LYS A 331 -23.58 -26.42 -5.90
CA LYS A 331 -23.78 -27.65 -5.13
C LYS A 331 -25.28 -27.96 -4.90
N ASN A 332 -26.10 -26.93 -4.66
CA ASN A 332 -27.53 -27.09 -4.43
C ASN A 332 -28.27 -27.63 -5.69
N ALA A 333 -27.76 -27.28 -6.87
CA ALA A 333 -28.32 -27.83 -8.11
C ALA A 333 -28.02 -29.33 -8.23
N VAL A 334 -26.83 -29.77 -7.83
CA VAL A 334 -26.48 -31.20 -7.76
C VAL A 334 -27.38 -31.92 -6.76
N GLU A 335 -27.52 -31.39 -5.54
CA GLU A 335 -28.37 -31.94 -4.47
C GLU A 335 -29.84 -32.04 -4.93
N ALA A 336 -30.34 -31.00 -5.64
CA ALA A 336 -31.71 -31.03 -6.21
C ALA A 336 -31.88 -32.12 -7.22
N LEU A 337 -30.92 -32.36 -8.12
CA LEU A 337 -30.97 -33.42 -9.09
C LEU A 337 -30.98 -34.81 -8.44
N ILE A 338 -30.01 -35.06 -7.53
CA ILE A 338 -29.86 -36.38 -6.89
C ILE A 338 -31.03 -36.68 -5.95
N THR A 339 -31.60 -35.66 -5.28
CA THR A 339 -32.74 -35.88 -4.35
C THR A 339 -34.06 -36.11 -5.08
N ASN A 340 -34.23 -35.54 -6.27
CA ASN A 340 -35.52 -35.58 -6.97
C ASN A 340 -35.60 -36.58 -8.12
N TYR A 341 -34.46 -37.12 -8.58
CA TYR A 341 -34.39 -37.99 -9.73
C TYR A 341 -33.46 -39.18 -9.49
N SER A 342 -33.79 -40.35 -10.05
CA SER A 342 -32.88 -41.49 -10.05
C SER A 342 -31.79 -41.33 -11.12
N ALA A 343 -30.70 -42.10 -11.01
CA ALA A 343 -29.63 -42.07 -12.01
C ALA A 343 -30.13 -42.49 -13.43
N GLU A 344 -31.17 -43.28 -13.48
CA GLU A 344 -31.80 -43.75 -14.73
C GLU A 344 -32.62 -42.64 -15.42
N GLU A 345 -33.11 -41.68 -14.65
CA GLU A 345 -33.86 -40.53 -15.14
C GLU A 345 -32.93 -39.38 -15.60
N LEU A 346 -31.64 -39.39 -15.18
CA LEU A 346 -30.66 -38.34 -15.46
C LEU A 346 -29.66 -38.78 -16.54
N GLN A 347 -30.06 -38.72 -17.81
CA GLN A 347 -29.21 -39.09 -18.92
C GLN A 347 -28.58 -37.82 -19.55
N PHE A 348 -27.34 -37.50 -19.12
CA PHE A 348 -26.55 -36.38 -19.65
C PHE A 348 -25.34 -36.92 -20.42
N LYS A 349 -25.13 -36.46 -21.64
CA LYS A 349 -23.95 -36.84 -22.43
C LYS A 349 -22.68 -36.14 -21.93
N ASN A 350 -22.76 -34.86 -21.67
CA ASN A 350 -21.67 -34.07 -21.15
C ASN A 350 -22.13 -33.22 -19.94
N ILE A 351 -21.34 -33.21 -18.86
CA ILE A 351 -21.61 -32.43 -17.65
C ILE A 351 -20.46 -31.44 -17.43
N TYR A 352 -20.79 -30.16 -17.37
CA TYR A 352 -19.86 -29.07 -17.06
C TYR A 352 -20.19 -28.54 -15.70
N CYS A 353 -19.19 -28.55 -14.81
CA CYS A 353 -19.31 -27.99 -13.44
C CYS A 353 -18.54 -26.69 -13.33
N VAL A 354 -19.17 -25.66 -12.76
CA VAL A 354 -18.53 -24.40 -12.41
C VAL A 354 -18.20 -24.40 -10.92
N GLY A 355 -16.93 -24.23 -10.59
CA GLY A 355 -16.40 -24.21 -9.22
C GLY A 355 -15.67 -25.51 -8.85
N ARG A 356 -14.91 -25.42 -7.75
CA ARG A 356 -14.23 -26.57 -7.10
C ARG A 356 -15.10 -27.18 -6.03
#